data_eaaa5bd149564b5c7da42e7f0a2a047f
#
_entry.id   eaaa5bd149564b5c7da42e7f0a2a047f
#
_cell.length_a   1.000
_cell.length_b   1.000
_cell.length_c   1.000
_cell.angle_alpha   90.00
_cell.angle_beta   90.00
_cell.angle_gamma   90.00
#
_symmetry.space_group_name_H-M   'P 1'
#
loop_
_entity.id
_entity.type
_entity.pdbx_description
1 polymer ?
#
loop_
_entity_poly.entity_id
_entity_poly.type
_entity_poly.pdbx_seq_one_letter_code
_entity_poly.pdbx_strand_id
1 'polypeptide(L)'
;MGTPVMTLDGEMPVEFLLPGDRILTRSGTRRVKQVEVTVVQNARVVKIAHDTLGVDRPSVDVTVSANQQILIRDWRAPAMTGKPQAMITAASLVDGAYIRAETLPQVRFFTLCFDQDVVIYAGGLELACPALVPA
;
A
#
# COMPACT_ATOMS: atom_id res chain seq x y z
N MET A 1 2.08 2.88 -9.81
CA MET A 1 1.12 3.42 -10.79
C MET A 1 0.13 2.34 -11.16
N GLY A 2 -1.10 2.72 -11.43
CA GLY A 2 -2.13 1.78 -11.80
C GLY A 2 -2.61 0.89 -10.67
N THR A 3 -2.07 1.01 -9.45
CA THR A 3 -2.52 0.20 -8.33
C THR A 3 -3.99 0.50 -8.05
N PRO A 4 -4.86 -0.51 -8.10
CA PRO A 4 -6.29 -0.28 -7.86
C PRO A 4 -6.55 -0.08 -6.37
N VAL A 5 -7.23 1.01 -6.04
CA VAL A 5 -7.65 1.35 -4.67
C VAL A 5 -9.15 1.14 -4.56
N MET A 6 -9.60 0.49 -3.50
CA MET A 6 -11.03 0.26 -3.28
C MET A 6 -11.69 1.55 -2.83
N THR A 7 -12.64 2.02 -3.63
CA THR A 7 -13.44 3.22 -3.33
C THR A 7 -14.90 2.82 -3.12
N LEU A 8 -15.72 3.78 -2.71
CA LEU A 8 -17.16 3.56 -2.56
C LEU A 8 -17.80 3.17 -3.91
N ASP A 9 -17.20 3.59 -5.02
CA ASP A 9 -17.69 3.32 -6.38
C ASP A 9 -16.95 2.16 -7.04
N GLY A 10 -16.24 1.33 -6.28
CA GLY A 10 -15.45 0.21 -6.78
C GLY A 10 -13.96 0.53 -6.84
N GLU A 11 -13.20 -0.33 -7.50
CA GLU A 11 -11.76 -0.15 -7.63
C GLU A 11 -11.44 0.94 -8.64
N MET A 12 -10.51 1.83 -8.28
CA MET A 12 -10.01 2.88 -9.16
C MET A 12 -8.49 2.95 -9.10
N PRO A 13 -7.81 3.13 -10.24
CA PRO A 13 -6.38 3.38 -10.23
C PRO A 13 -6.04 4.58 -9.35
N VAL A 14 -4.98 4.48 -8.56
CA VAL A 14 -4.61 5.51 -7.59
C VAL A 14 -4.39 6.88 -8.24
N GLU A 15 -3.90 6.91 -9.48
CA GLU A 15 -3.63 8.16 -10.19
C GLU A 15 -4.89 8.94 -10.58
N PHE A 16 -6.07 8.31 -10.50
CA PHE A 16 -7.34 8.99 -10.79
C PHE A 16 -8.05 9.51 -9.54
N LEU A 17 -7.50 9.27 -8.36
CA LEU A 17 -8.12 9.71 -7.12
C LEU A 17 -7.88 11.20 -6.89
N LEU A 18 -8.90 11.89 -6.38
CA LEU A 18 -8.87 13.31 -6.12
C LEU A 18 -9.26 13.59 -4.66
N PRO A 19 -8.86 14.74 -4.11
CA PRO A 19 -9.38 15.16 -2.80
C PRO A 19 -10.90 15.13 -2.78
N GLY A 20 -11.47 14.61 -1.70
CA GLY A 20 -12.91 14.43 -1.55
C GLY A 20 -13.44 13.07 -1.96
N ASP A 21 -12.68 12.29 -2.71
CA ASP A 21 -13.07 10.93 -3.07
C ASP A 21 -13.22 10.07 -1.81
N ARG A 22 -14.21 9.19 -1.82
CA ARG A 22 -14.51 8.32 -0.68
C ARG A 22 -13.81 6.98 -0.87
N ILE A 23 -12.94 6.66 0.09
CA ILE A 23 -12.15 5.45 0.07
C ILE A 23 -12.66 4.50 1.15
N LEU A 24 -12.75 3.22 0.81
CA LEU A 24 -13.06 2.19 1.80
C LEU A 24 -11.80 1.89 2.61
N THR A 25 -11.92 1.98 3.93
CA THR A 25 -10.82 1.67 4.84
C THR A 25 -11.26 0.65 5.87
N ARG A 26 -10.31 0.13 6.64
CA ARG A 26 -10.64 -0.79 7.74
C ARG A 26 -11.55 -0.16 8.80
N SER A 27 -11.52 1.17 8.92
CA SER A 27 -12.35 1.90 9.87
C SER A 27 -13.56 2.58 9.23
N GLY A 28 -14.00 2.07 8.07
CA GLY A 28 -15.15 2.58 7.34
C GLY A 28 -14.74 3.50 6.18
N THR A 29 -15.73 4.15 5.60
CA THR A 29 -15.50 5.06 4.48
C THR A 29 -14.86 6.35 4.99
N ARG A 30 -13.79 6.79 4.34
CA ARG A 30 -13.10 8.04 4.66
C ARG A 30 -12.85 8.83 3.39
N ARG A 31 -12.87 10.16 3.52
CA ARG A 31 -12.59 11.04 2.39
C ARG A 31 -11.10 11.33 2.30
N VAL A 32 -10.57 11.30 1.08
CA VAL A 32 -9.21 11.74 0.83
C VAL A 32 -9.13 13.24 1.08
N LYS A 33 -8.21 13.64 1.94
CA LYS A 33 -7.96 15.05 2.24
C LYS A 33 -7.06 15.68 1.17
N GLN A 34 -6.03 14.95 0.79
CA GLN A 34 -5.00 15.42 -0.13
C GLN A 34 -4.38 14.24 -0.87
N VAL A 35 -4.02 14.44 -2.11
CA VAL A 35 -3.24 13.48 -2.88
C VAL A 35 -1.89 14.13 -3.20
N GLU A 36 -0.82 13.54 -2.70
CA GLU A 36 0.53 14.01 -2.97
C GLU A 36 1.16 13.15 -4.04
N VAL A 37 1.80 13.80 -5.02
CA VAL A 37 2.53 13.11 -6.07
C VAL A 37 4.00 13.46 -5.91
N THR A 38 4.83 12.43 -5.72
CA THR A 38 6.27 12.60 -5.54
C THR A 38 6.99 11.83 -6.63
N VAL A 39 7.89 12.51 -7.34
CA VAL A 39 8.75 11.88 -8.35
C VAL A 39 10.10 11.60 -7.68
N VAL A 40 10.51 10.34 -7.65
CA VAL A 40 11.74 9.91 -7.02
C VAL A 40 12.66 9.30 -8.07
N GLN A 41 13.90 9.79 -8.13
CA GLN A 41 14.94 9.24 -8.99
C GLN A 41 15.64 8.10 -8.25
N ASN A 42 16.00 7.04 -8.99
CA ASN A 42 16.65 5.86 -8.43
C ASN A 42 15.87 5.33 -7.22
N ALA A 43 14.57 5.17 -7.39
CA ALA A 43 13.66 4.82 -6.31
C ALA A 43 13.79 3.36 -5.94
N ARG A 44 13.87 3.08 -4.63
CA ARG A 44 13.82 1.73 -4.10
C ARG A 44 12.36 1.32 -3.96
N VAL A 45 11.99 0.25 -4.66
CA VAL A 45 10.64 -0.29 -4.64
C VAL A 45 10.68 -1.77 -4.31
N VAL A 46 9.53 -2.30 -3.92
CA VAL A 46 9.35 -3.73 -3.67
C VAL A 46 8.23 -4.21 -4.56
N LYS A 47 8.48 -5.23 -5.34
CA LYS A 47 7.48 -5.89 -6.17
C LYS A 47 6.98 -7.13 -5.48
N ILE A 48 5.67 -7.21 -5.29
CA ILE A 48 4.99 -8.30 -4.60
C ILE A 48 4.14 -9.04 -5.63
N ALA A 49 4.46 -10.31 -5.85
CA ALA A 49 3.72 -11.14 -6.79
C ALA A 49 2.33 -11.48 -6.23
N HIS A 50 1.36 -11.67 -7.11
CA HIS A 50 0.01 -12.03 -6.71
C HIS A 50 -0.01 -13.31 -5.87
N ASP A 51 -0.95 -13.39 -4.95
CA ASP A 51 -1.17 -14.53 -4.03
C ASP A 51 -0.02 -14.83 -3.06
N THR A 52 1.01 -13.98 -3.02
CA THR A 52 2.17 -14.23 -2.15
C THR A 52 1.82 -14.17 -0.67
N LEU A 53 0.96 -13.23 -0.28
CA LEU A 53 0.58 -12.99 1.12
C LEU A 53 -0.76 -13.61 1.48
N GLY A 54 -1.26 -14.50 0.66
CA GLY A 54 -2.54 -15.17 0.80
C GLY A 54 -3.31 -15.17 -0.51
N VAL A 55 -4.44 -15.85 -0.56
CA VAL A 55 -5.29 -15.87 -1.76
C VAL A 55 -5.76 -14.46 -2.07
N ASP A 56 -5.52 -14.00 -3.31
CA ASP A 56 -5.81 -12.62 -3.77
C ASP A 56 -5.13 -11.53 -2.94
N ARG A 57 -4.02 -11.84 -2.31
CA ARG A 57 -3.25 -10.89 -1.52
C ARG A 57 -1.79 -10.85 -1.98
N PRO A 58 -1.42 -10.01 -2.94
CA PRO A 58 -2.33 -9.15 -3.73
C PRO A 58 -3.08 -9.93 -4.80
N SER A 59 -4.14 -9.34 -5.32
CA SER A 59 -4.92 -9.93 -6.43
C SER A 59 -4.20 -9.81 -7.77
N VAL A 60 -3.30 -8.84 -7.89
CA VAL A 60 -2.43 -8.60 -9.03
C VAL A 60 -1.02 -8.31 -8.52
N ASP A 61 -0.02 -8.39 -9.37
CA ASP A 61 1.33 -7.99 -8.99
C ASP A 61 1.33 -6.49 -8.63
N VAL A 62 1.89 -6.14 -7.48
CA VAL A 62 1.87 -4.77 -6.97
C VAL A 62 3.29 -4.29 -6.72
N THR A 63 3.54 -3.02 -7.06
CA THR A 63 4.80 -2.34 -6.75
C THR A 63 4.53 -1.24 -5.73
N VAL A 64 5.26 -1.28 -4.62
CA VAL A 64 5.12 -0.30 -3.54
C VAL A 64 6.48 0.28 -3.18
N SER A 65 6.48 1.42 -2.49
CA SER A 65 7.69 1.97 -1.89
C SER A 65 8.27 0.97 -0.88
N ALA A 66 9.60 0.93 -0.77
CA ALA A 66 10.25 0.05 0.20
C ALA A 66 9.79 0.32 1.65
N ASN A 67 9.39 1.55 1.94
CA ASN A 67 8.94 1.96 3.28
C ASN A 67 7.45 1.77 3.52
N GLN A 68 6.70 1.32 2.51
CA GLN A 68 5.26 1.13 2.66
C GLN A 68 4.96 0.04 3.68
N GLN A 69 4.13 0.37 4.67
CA GLN A 69 3.68 -0.60 5.66
C GLN A 69 2.45 -1.34 5.15
N ILE A 70 2.49 -2.65 5.28
CA ILE A 70 1.46 -3.57 4.79
C ILE A 70 0.97 -4.41 5.96
N LEU A 71 -0.34 -4.57 6.08
CA LEU A 71 -0.90 -5.46 7.10
C LEU A 71 -0.71 -6.91 6.66
N ILE A 72 0.05 -7.65 7.45
CA ILE A 72 0.38 -9.05 7.19
C ILE A 72 -0.40 -9.93 8.15
N ARG A 73 -1.03 -10.98 7.61
CA ARG A 73 -1.85 -11.92 8.38
C ARG A 73 -1.44 -13.37 8.20
N ASP A 74 -0.47 -13.63 7.33
CA ASP A 74 0.02 -15.00 7.09
C ASP A 74 1.11 -15.36 8.11
N TRP A 75 1.81 -16.48 7.86
CA TRP A 75 2.86 -17.00 8.73
C TRP A 75 3.98 -16.00 9.02
N ARG A 76 4.17 -15.00 8.15
CA ARG A 76 5.22 -14.01 8.33
C ARG A 76 4.98 -13.13 9.57
N ALA A 77 3.73 -12.83 9.87
CA ALA A 77 3.40 -11.98 11.01
C ALA A 77 3.87 -12.61 12.34
N PRO A 78 3.46 -13.86 12.71
CA PRO A 78 3.98 -14.45 13.93
C PRO A 78 5.49 -14.72 13.86
N ALA A 79 6.03 -15.08 12.70
CA ALA A 79 7.45 -15.36 12.58
C ALA A 79 8.32 -14.13 12.79
N MET A 80 7.86 -12.96 12.34
CA MET A 80 8.63 -11.71 12.40
C MET A 80 8.32 -10.86 13.62
N THR A 81 7.11 -10.92 14.15
CA THR A 81 6.64 -10.02 15.22
C THR A 81 6.11 -10.74 16.46
N GLY A 82 5.83 -12.05 16.36
CA GLY A 82 5.18 -12.80 17.43
C GLY A 82 3.68 -12.55 17.54
N LYS A 83 3.09 -11.79 16.62
CA LYS A 83 1.66 -11.46 16.60
C LYS A 83 0.97 -12.14 15.45
N PRO A 84 -0.34 -12.49 15.56
CA PRO A 84 -1.07 -13.12 14.46
C PRO A 84 -1.23 -12.21 13.25
N GLN A 85 -1.23 -10.89 13.44
CA GLN A 85 -1.20 -9.91 12.36
C GLN A 85 -0.40 -8.69 12.79
N ALA A 86 0.25 -8.04 11.84
CA ALA A 86 1.08 -6.87 12.12
C ALA A 86 1.34 -6.04 10.87
N MET A 87 1.60 -4.75 11.08
CA MET A 87 2.11 -3.88 10.02
C MET A 87 3.61 -4.12 9.86
N ILE A 88 4.01 -4.49 8.64
CA ILE A 88 5.40 -4.78 8.32
C ILE A 88 5.78 -3.99 7.07
N THR A 89 6.96 -3.37 7.07
CA THR A 89 7.41 -2.65 5.87
C THR A 89 7.70 -3.60 4.73
N ALA A 90 7.42 -3.15 3.52
CA ALA A 90 7.65 -3.96 2.32
C ALA A 90 9.11 -4.42 2.22
N ALA A 91 10.06 -3.55 2.57
CA ALA A 91 11.49 -3.90 2.53
C ALA A 91 11.82 -5.09 3.43
N SER A 92 11.12 -5.23 4.56
CA SER A 92 11.34 -6.35 5.49
C SER A 92 10.78 -7.68 4.99
N LEU A 93 9.92 -7.64 3.97
CA LEU A 93 9.27 -8.84 3.43
C LEU A 93 10.04 -9.45 2.25
N VAL A 94 11.08 -8.81 1.77
CA VAL A 94 11.82 -9.26 0.58
C VAL A 94 12.39 -10.65 0.82
N ASP A 95 12.05 -11.57 -0.09
CA ASP A 95 12.55 -12.95 -0.06
C ASP A 95 13.39 -13.32 -1.29
N GLY A 96 13.50 -12.40 -2.25
CA GLY A 96 14.28 -12.58 -3.47
C GLY A 96 13.60 -13.40 -4.55
N ALA A 97 12.42 -13.94 -4.29
CA ALA A 97 11.65 -14.75 -5.24
C ALA A 97 10.32 -14.10 -5.59
N TYR A 98 9.34 -14.18 -4.68
CA TYR A 98 8.01 -13.63 -4.90
C TYR A 98 7.88 -12.18 -4.43
N ILE A 99 8.74 -11.76 -3.52
CA ILE A 99 8.83 -10.39 -3.03
C ILE A 99 10.24 -9.91 -3.29
N ARG A 100 10.40 -9.00 -4.23
CA ARG A 100 11.73 -8.59 -4.72
C ARG A 100 11.92 -7.10 -4.57
N ALA A 101 13.12 -6.72 -4.11
CA ALA A 101 13.55 -5.33 -4.10
C ALA A 101 14.12 -4.98 -5.47
N GLU A 102 13.76 -3.82 -5.98
CA GLU A 102 14.29 -3.28 -7.22
C GLU A 102 14.58 -1.80 -7.07
N THR A 103 15.50 -1.29 -7.88
CA THR A 103 15.72 0.14 -8.01
C THR A 103 15.28 0.56 -9.40
N LEU A 104 14.34 1.49 -9.47
CA LEU A 104 13.82 2.00 -10.74
C LEU A 104 14.42 3.38 -11.02
N PRO A 105 14.71 3.68 -12.30
CA PRO A 105 15.33 4.98 -12.65
C PRO A 105 14.49 6.17 -12.19
N GLN A 106 13.17 6.06 -12.28
CA GLN A 106 12.25 7.11 -11.87
C GLN A 106 10.90 6.49 -11.53
N VAL A 107 10.32 6.90 -10.40
CA VAL A 107 9.00 6.45 -9.98
C VAL A 107 8.18 7.64 -9.54
N ARG A 108 6.92 7.63 -9.89
CA ARG A 108 5.92 8.57 -9.40
C ARG A 108 5.11 7.89 -8.31
N PHE A 109 5.26 8.35 -7.07
CA PHE A 109 4.50 7.83 -5.95
C PHE A 109 3.28 8.71 -5.68
N PHE A 110 2.14 8.06 -5.47
CA PHE A 110 0.90 8.73 -5.08
C PHE A 110 0.64 8.41 -3.62
N THR A 111 0.56 9.44 -2.78
CA THR A 111 0.29 9.30 -1.36
C THR A 111 -1.08 9.88 -1.06
N LEU A 112 -1.97 9.05 -0.53
CA LEU A 112 -3.29 9.49 -0.10
C LEU A 112 -3.20 9.93 1.35
N CYS A 113 -3.66 11.15 1.62
CA CYS A 113 -3.62 11.73 2.95
C CYS A 113 -5.04 11.88 3.50
N PHE A 114 -5.20 11.56 4.79
CA PHE A 114 -6.49 11.59 5.48
C PHE A 114 -6.36 12.39 6.77
N ASP A 115 -7.49 12.66 7.44
CA ASP A 115 -7.50 13.36 8.72
C ASP A 115 -6.96 12.52 9.87
N GLN A 116 -6.92 11.21 9.71
CA GLN A 116 -6.48 10.26 10.71
C GLN A 116 -5.72 9.13 10.03
N ASP A 117 -5.01 8.34 10.83
CA ASP A 117 -4.37 7.13 10.29
C ASP A 117 -5.44 6.16 9.83
N VAL A 118 -5.29 5.67 8.60
CA VAL A 118 -6.21 4.68 8.04
C VAL A 118 -5.45 3.56 7.36
N VAL A 119 -6.15 2.46 7.12
CA VAL A 119 -5.65 1.34 6.33
C VAL A 119 -6.56 1.18 5.14
N ILE A 120 -6.02 1.36 3.94
CA ILE A 120 -6.78 1.27 2.69
C ILE A 120 -6.61 -0.11 2.07
N TYR A 121 -7.52 -0.45 1.17
CA TYR A 121 -7.44 -1.68 0.39
C TYR A 121 -6.95 -1.32 -1.01
N ALA A 122 -5.77 -1.78 -1.38
CA ALA A 122 -5.16 -1.47 -2.66
C ALA A 122 -4.51 -2.71 -3.26
N GLY A 123 -4.95 -3.08 -4.46
CA GLY A 123 -4.45 -4.25 -5.17
C GLY A 123 -4.62 -5.56 -4.41
N GLY A 124 -5.60 -5.65 -3.51
CA GLY A 124 -5.80 -6.81 -2.65
C GLY A 124 -4.94 -6.80 -1.39
N LEU A 125 -4.16 -5.75 -1.17
CA LEU A 125 -3.36 -5.56 0.04
C LEU A 125 -4.02 -4.53 0.94
N GLU A 126 -3.64 -4.55 2.22
CA GLU A 126 -4.05 -3.55 3.21
C GLU A 126 -2.84 -2.69 3.53
N LEU A 127 -2.89 -1.43 3.09
CA LEU A 127 -1.77 -0.51 3.16
C LEU A 127 -2.04 0.60 4.17
N ALA A 128 -1.05 0.91 5.01
CA ALA A 128 -1.16 2.00 5.97
C ALA A 128 -1.00 3.35 5.27
N CYS A 129 -1.93 4.26 5.59
CA CYS A 129 -1.84 5.66 5.18
C CYS A 129 -1.81 6.51 6.45
N PRO A 130 -0.66 7.12 6.79
CA PRO A 130 -0.56 7.96 7.98
C PRO A 130 -1.44 9.19 7.89
N ALA A 131 -1.83 9.73 9.04
CA ALA A 131 -2.58 10.98 9.09
C ALA A 131 -1.76 12.13 8.52
N LEU A 132 -2.46 13.06 7.88
CA LEU A 132 -1.84 14.31 7.45
C LEU A 132 -1.51 15.15 8.69
N VAL A 133 -0.22 15.47 8.85
CA VAL A 133 0.25 16.27 9.97
C VAL A 133 0.32 17.73 9.53
N PRO A 134 -0.36 18.66 10.21
CA PRO A 134 -0.27 20.07 9.88
C PRO A 134 1.16 20.58 10.04
N ALA A 135 1.58 21.39 9.11
CA ALA A 135 2.90 22.00 9.16
C ALA A 135 2.99 23.03 10.29
#